data_4dc3396f628fb0a18ac01501629bcf68
#
_entry.id   4dc3396f628fb0a18ac01501629bcf68
#
_cell.length_a   1.000
_cell.length_b   1.000
_cell.length_c   1.000
_cell.angle_alpha   90.00
_cell.angle_beta   90.00
_cell.angle_gamma   90.00
#
_symmetry.space_group_name_H-M   'P 1'
#
loop_
_entity.id
_entity.type
_entity.pdbx_description
1 polymer ?
#
loop_
_entity_poly.entity_id
_entity_poly.type
_entity_poly.pdbx_seq_one_letter_code
_entity_poly.pdbx_strand_id
1 'polypeptide(L)'
;MRKTFLTLALLAFPFAANAQTKVAATPAMGWNSWNHFATRVTDKDVRAAADAIVASGMKDAGYIYVNIDDAWQGKRDASGNIVPNSKFPDMKALADYVHSKGLKIGIYSSPGPQTCGRYEGSYQHEEQDAKMYAQWGMDYLKYDLCSYGQIMRKAAPGDQAKQYEMMHAAYEKMHKALLATGRPIYFSLCQYGFDSVWKWGPTVGGNSWRTTDDIEDSYMSMSNIGFAQAGLSKYAGPGHWNDPDMLEVGNGKMKYNEYLTHMSLWAILAAPLLAGNDLSQMSAETKSILLNKDVIAIDQDPLGRQGDRVSAEGPFEIWSKPLKNGDIAVGLFNRGHDAEQMSLPLQKLGLTSSSKIHNVWNPSDSGHGPWMVPEHGVVLLIVKK
;
A
#
# COMPACT_ATOMS: atom_id res chain seq x y z
N MET A 1 60.06 25.59 1.65
CA MET A 1 58.64 25.76 2.02
C MET A 1 57.83 24.73 1.18
N ARG A 2 57.46 23.59 1.79
CA ARG A 2 56.61 22.57 1.14
C ARG A 2 55.14 22.84 1.54
N LYS A 3 54.30 23.14 0.55
CA LYS A 3 52.86 23.29 0.79
C LYS A 3 52.19 21.90 0.69
N THR A 4 51.70 21.42 1.81
CA THR A 4 50.92 20.20 1.91
C THR A 4 49.46 20.54 1.54
N PHE A 5 48.96 20.02 0.44
CA PHE A 5 47.52 20.09 0.09
C PHE A 5 46.81 18.96 0.80
N LEU A 6 45.91 19.31 1.70
CA LEU A 6 44.99 18.37 2.34
C LEU A 6 43.81 18.15 1.40
N THR A 7 43.74 16.98 0.76
CA THR A 7 42.61 16.58 -0.06
C THR A 7 41.54 16.00 0.85
N LEU A 8 40.43 16.74 1.02
CA LEU A 8 39.26 16.28 1.73
C LEU A 8 38.48 15.36 0.79
N ALA A 9 38.53 14.06 1.00
CA ALA A 9 37.71 13.09 0.29
C ALA A 9 36.29 13.16 0.85
N LEU A 10 35.35 13.66 0.03
CA LEU A 10 33.92 13.49 0.28
C LEU A 10 33.58 12.01 0.09
N LEU A 11 33.38 11.30 1.17
CA LEU A 11 32.74 9.97 1.17
C LEU A 11 31.24 10.15 0.93
N ALA A 12 30.82 9.97 -0.32
CA ALA A 12 29.44 9.95 -0.71
C ALA A 12 28.77 8.68 -0.18
N PHE A 13 27.63 8.86 0.45
CA PHE A 13 26.84 7.88 1.19
C PHE A 13 26.17 6.82 0.28
N PRO A 14 26.55 5.55 0.33
CA PRO A 14 25.72 4.46 -0.19
C PRO A 14 24.68 3.94 0.82
N PHE A 15 24.62 4.53 2.03
CA PHE A 15 23.79 4.02 3.13
C PHE A 15 22.28 4.27 2.98
N ALA A 16 21.87 5.37 2.35
CA ALA A 16 20.44 5.73 2.28
C ALA A 16 19.64 4.83 1.35
N ALA A 17 20.17 4.49 0.17
CA ALA A 17 19.49 3.62 -0.79
C ALA A 17 19.31 2.17 -0.28
N ASN A 18 20.31 1.66 0.48
CA ASN A 18 20.21 0.33 1.09
C ASN A 18 19.23 0.25 2.27
N ALA A 19 18.99 1.34 2.99
CA ALA A 19 18.01 1.38 4.07
C ALA A 19 16.57 1.39 3.53
N GLN A 20 16.33 2.12 2.44
CA GLN A 20 15.01 2.27 1.83
C GLN A 20 14.55 0.98 1.13
N THR A 21 15.46 0.27 0.45
CA THR A 21 15.17 -1.06 -0.11
C THR A 21 14.90 -2.12 0.97
N LYS A 22 15.49 -1.99 2.16
CA LYS A 22 15.18 -2.89 3.28
C LYS A 22 13.81 -2.64 3.89
N VAL A 23 13.32 -1.39 3.89
CA VAL A 23 12.01 -1.03 4.46
C VAL A 23 10.86 -1.54 3.60
N ALA A 24 11.01 -1.55 2.26
CA ALA A 24 9.99 -1.92 1.30
C ALA A 24 10.48 -3.00 0.32
N ALA A 25 11.22 -4.00 0.80
CA ALA A 25 11.71 -5.12 -0.02
C ALA A 25 10.56 -5.86 -0.72
N THR A 26 9.43 -5.95 -0.06
CA THR A 26 8.14 -6.40 -0.58
C THR A 26 7.07 -5.33 -0.25
N PRO A 27 5.87 -5.39 -0.87
CA PRO A 27 4.78 -4.49 -0.51
C PRO A 27 4.45 -4.55 0.97
N ALA A 28 4.05 -3.42 1.56
CA ALA A 28 3.67 -3.39 2.97
C ALA A 28 2.43 -4.25 3.23
N MET A 29 2.43 -5.00 4.33
CA MET A 29 1.27 -5.72 4.82
C MET A 29 0.91 -5.26 6.23
N GLY A 30 -0.37 -5.03 6.49
CA GLY A 30 -0.82 -4.54 7.79
C GLY A 30 -2.28 -4.15 7.82
N TRP A 31 -2.56 -3.13 8.61
CA TRP A 31 -3.87 -2.56 8.81
C TRP A 31 -3.79 -1.03 8.79
N ASN A 32 -4.87 -0.39 8.35
CA ASN A 32 -5.03 1.06 8.41
C ASN A 32 -6.43 1.40 8.95
N SER A 33 -6.52 2.41 9.78
CA SER A 33 -7.72 2.72 10.55
C SER A 33 -8.86 3.37 9.76
N TRP A 34 -8.60 3.90 8.53
CA TRP A 34 -9.52 4.83 7.90
C TRP A 34 -10.86 4.22 7.49
N ASN A 35 -10.86 3.15 6.68
CA ASN A 35 -12.08 2.69 5.99
C ASN A 35 -13.17 2.20 6.95
N HIS A 36 -12.80 1.65 8.10
CA HIS A 36 -13.79 1.26 9.12
C HIS A 36 -14.04 2.36 10.16
N PHE A 37 -12.97 2.95 10.71
CA PHE A 37 -13.11 3.86 11.87
C PHE A 37 -13.24 5.33 11.47
N ALA A 38 -12.70 5.75 10.32
CA ALA A 38 -12.64 7.13 9.88
C ALA A 38 -12.12 8.05 11.01
N THR A 39 -12.77 9.19 11.23
CA THR A 39 -12.37 10.14 12.28
C THR A 39 -12.67 9.67 13.71
N ARG A 40 -13.29 8.51 13.89
CA ARG A 40 -13.66 7.96 15.22
C ARG A 40 -12.54 7.16 15.87
N VAL A 41 -11.49 6.80 15.13
CA VAL A 41 -10.35 6.00 15.62
C VAL A 41 -9.76 6.58 16.91
N THR A 42 -9.39 5.68 17.84
CA THR A 42 -8.81 6.01 19.14
C THR A 42 -7.57 5.15 19.42
N ASP A 43 -6.76 5.52 20.43
CA ASP A 43 -5.66 4.69 20.97
C ASP A 43 -6.13 3.26 21.29
N LYS A 44 -7.33 3.11 21.87
CA LYS A 44 -7.91 1.81 22.21
C LYS A 44 -8.14 0.95 20.97
N ASP A 45 -8.64 1.53 19.88
CA ASP A 45 -8.91 0.80 18.63
C ASP A 45 -7.62 0.34 17.98
N VAL A 46 -6.56 1.17 18.00
CA VAL A 46 -5.24 0.82 17.48
C VAL A 46 -4.61 -0.32 18.27
N ARG A 47 -4.72 -0.31 19.62
CA ARG A 47 -4.27 -1.43 20.46
C ARG A 47 -5.07 -2.70 20.17
N ALA A 48 -6.39 -2.60 20.03
CA ALA A 48 -7.23 -3.73 19.69
C ALA A 48 -6.88 -4.32 18.31
N ALA A 49 -6.59 -3.49 17.32
CA ALA A 49 -6.11 -3.94 16.01
C ALA A 49 -4.74 -4.67 16.11
N ALA A 50 -3.80 -4.13 16.88
CA ALA A 50 -2.52 -4.78 17.12
C ALA A 50 -2.68 -6.16 17.80
N ASP A 51 -3.55 -6.25 18.81
CA ASP A 51 -3.86 -7.52 19.48
C ASP A 51 -4.53 -8.51 18.52
N ALA A 52 -5.47 -8.04 17.69
CA ALA A 52 -6.16 -8.87 16.72
C ALA A 52 -5.21 -9.41 15.62
N ILE A 53 -4.25 -8.62 15.15
CA ILE A 53 -3.20 -9.07 14.21
C ILE A 53 -2.43 -10.25 14.81
N VAL A 54 -2.05 -10.17 16.07
CA VAL A 54 -1.33 -11.27 16.75
C VAL A 54 -2.23 -12.48 16.97
N ALA A 55 -3.43 -12.25 17.53
CA ALA A 55 -4.33 -13.33 17.92
C ALA A 55 -4.92 -14.10 16.72
N SER A 56 -5.07 -13.47 15.56
CA SER A 56 -5.61 -14.11 14.36
C SER A 56 -4.58 -14.90 13.57
N GLY A 57 -3.27 -14.73 13.85
CA GLY A 57 -2.18 -15.27 13.04
C GLY A 57 -1.77 -14.38 11.87
N MET A 58 -2.35 -13.20 11.70
CA MET A 58 -1.97 -12.25 10.64
C MET A 58 -0.50 -11.84 10.75
N LYS A 59 0.02 -11.65 11.97
CA LYS A 59 1.44 -11.35 12.18
C LYS A 59 2.35 -12.41 11.55
N ASP A 60 2.08 -13.68 11.79
CA ASP A 60 2.87 -14.80 11.26
C ASP A 60 2.72 -14.94 9.74
N ALA A 61 1.60 -14.43 9.19
CA ALA A 61 1.37 -14.33 7.76
C ALA A 61 2.05 -13.12 7.10
N GLY A 62 2.65 -12.20 7.88
CA GLY A 62 3.40 -11.05 7.37
C GLY A 62 2.73 -9.68 7.55
N TYR A 63 1.52 -9.61 8.11
CA TYR A 63 0.87 -8.33 8.43
C TYR A 63 1.51 -7.72 9.67
N ILE A 64 2.40 -6.76 9.47
CA ILE A 64 3.21 -6.20 10.55
C ILE A 64 2.97 -4.73 10.81
N TYR A 65 2.35 -3.99 9.89
CA TYR A 65 2.07 -2.56 10.08
C TYR A 65 0.70 -2.33 10.71
N VAL A 66 0.65 -1.43 11.70
CA VAL A 66 -0.56 -0.93 12.35
C VAL A 66 -0.60 0.58 12.12
N ASN A 67 -1.34 1.03 11.13
CA ASN A 67 -1.29 2.41 10.67
C ASN A 67 -2.48 3.23 11.20
N ILE A 68 -2.17 4.29 11.92
CA ILE A 68 -3.12 5.33 12.29
C ILE A 68 -3.26 6.27 11.10
N ASP A 69 -4.45 6.34 10.51
CA ASP A 69 -4.77 7.29 9.46
C ASP A 69 -5.10 8.69 10.05
N ASP A 70 -5.81 9.54 9.33
CA ASP A 70 -6.16 10.89 9.74
C ASP A 70 -6.94 10.94 11.07
N ALA A 71 -7.02 12.12 11.67
CA ALA A 71 -7.78 12.43 12.88
C ALA A 71 -7.12 12.08 14.24
N TRP A 72 -5.80 11.86 14.28
CA TRP A 72 -5.04 11.75 15.53
C TRP A 72 -4.51 13.11 16.01
N GLN A 73 -4.35 14.07 15.11
CA GLN A 73 -3.68 15.34 15.35
C GLN A 73 -4.53 16.27 16.26
N GLY A 74 -3.88 16.88 17.22
CA GLY A 74 -4.35 18.04 17.95
C GLY A 74 -3.78 19.33 17.36
N LYS A 75 -3.72 20.37 18.17
CA LYS A 75 -3.08 21.64 17.78
C LYS A 75 -1.58 21.60 18.07
N ARG A 76 -0.84 22.52 17.47
CA ARG A 76 0.56 22.70 17.80
C ARG A 76 0.72 23.40 19.14
N ASP A 77 1.76 23.01 19.89
CA ASP A 77 2.15 23.71 21.12
C ASP A 77 2.81 25.07 20.85
N ALA A 78 3.18 25.80 21.90
CA ALA A 78 3.84 27.11 21.77
C ALA A 78 5.22 27.06 21.09
N SER A 79 5.84 25.88 21.00
CA SER A 79 7.09 25.63 20.30
C SER A 79 6.90 25.16 18.86
N GLY A 80 5.63 25.01 18.42
CA GLY A 80 5.26 24.54 17.09
C GLY A 80 5.23 23.01 16.95
N ASN A 81 5.43 22.24 18.02
CA ASN A 81 5.35 20.78 17.95
C ASN A 81 3.92 20.33 17.77
N ILE A 82 3.71 19.34 16.89
CA ILE A 82 2.41 18.70 16.77
C ILE A 82 2.08 17.93 18.05
N VAL A 83 0.89 18.16 18.60
CA VAL A 83 0.40 17.46 19.80
C VAL A 83 -0.75 16.53 19.39
N PRO A 84 -0.77 15.28 19.86
CA PRO A 84 -1.91 14.42 19.63
C PRO A 84 -3.19 14.98 20.29
N ASN A 85 -4.36 14.67 19.74
CA ASN A 85 -5.62 15.04 20.38
C ASN A 85 -5.97 14.08 21.53
N SER A 86 -7.07 14.37 22.24
CA SER A 86 -7.49 13.60 23.42
C SER A 86 -7.80 12.12 23.18
N LYS A 87 -8.00 11.70 21.92
CA LYS A 87 -8.19 10.29 21.55
C LYS A 87 -6.87 9.49 21.57
N PHE A 88 -5.74 10.18 21.53
CA PHE A 88 -4.39 9.62 21.52
C PHE A 88 -3.53 10.30 22.60
N PRO A 89 -3.75 10.00 23.88
CA PRO A 89 -3.15 10.76 24.98
C PRO A 89 -1.62 10.60 25.07
N ASP A 90 -1.06 9.51 24.58
CA ASP A 90 0.38 9.23 24.57
C ASP A 90 0.79 8.38 23.37
N MET A 91 1.24 9.04 22.29
CA MET A 91 1.67 8.39 21.06
C MET A 91 2.93 7.52 21.27
N LYS A 92 3.82 7.91 22.17
CA LYS A 92 5.02 7.11 22.46
C LYS A 92 4.64 5.81 23.15
N ALA A 93 3.77 5.86 24.16
CA ALA A 93 3.29 4.66 24.85
C ALA A 93 2.47 3.76 23.91
N LEU A 94 1.71 4.32 22.96
CA LEU A 94 1.03 3.55 21.93
C LEU A 94 2.00 2.85 21.00
N ALA A 95 3.03 3.56 20.52
CA ALA A 95 4.07 2.98 19.69
C ALA A 95 4.83 1.86 20.41
N ASP A 96 5.22 2.07 21.67
CA ASP A 96 5.90 1.05 22.48
C ASP A 96 5.01 -0.19 22.67
N TYR A 97 3.70 -0.01 22.84
CA TYR A 97 2.75 -1.12 22.92
C TYR A 97 2.72 -1.95 21.63
N VAL A 98 2.60 -1.29 20.47
CA VAL A 98 2.60 -1.96 19.16
C VAL A 98 3.93 -2.70 18.94
N HIS A 99 5.05 -2.06 19.25
CA HIS A 99 6.38 -2.66 19.16
C HIS A 99 6.55 -3.86 20.11
N SER A 100 5.96 -3.81 21.31
CA SER A 100 6.00 -4.94 22.26
C SER A 100 5.34 -6.22 21.72
N LYS A 101 4.44 -6.08 20.73
CA LYS A 101 3.83 -7.20 20.00
C LYS A 101 4.70 -7.69 18.83
N GLY A 102 5.85 -7.05 18.58
CA GLY A 102 6.71 -7.29 17.41
C GLY A 102 6.09 -6.79 16.11
N LEU A 103 5.24 -5.77 16.19
CA LEU A 103 4.60 -5.07 15.07
C LEU A 103 5.26 -3.70 14.85
N LYS A 104 4.90 -3.03 13.78
CA LYS A 104 5.34 -1.68 13.41
C LYS A 104 4.14 -0.73 13.44
N ILE A 105 4.38 0.52 13.78
CA ILE A 105 3.31 1.52 13.84
C ILE A 105 3.51 2.61 12.78
N GLY A 106 2.41 3.00 12.12
CA GLY A 106 2.40 4.09 11.16
C GLY A 106 1.55 5.27 11.61
N ILE A 107 1.79 6.40 10.96
CA ILE A 107 1.11 7.66 11.21
C ILE A 107 0.76 8.34 9.89
N TYR A 108 -0.12 9.34 9.94
CA TYR A 108 -0.63 10.07 8.78
C TYR A 108 -0.38 11.57 8.94
N SER A 109 -0.06 12.26 7.83
CA SER A 109 0.00 13.71 7.76
C SER A 109 -0.23 14.22 6.32
N SER A 110 -0.07 15.53 6.11
CA SER A 110 -0.24 16.22 4.83
C SER A 110 0.83 17.30 4.65
N PRO A 111 1.30 17.57 3.42
CA PRO A 111 2.11 18.76 3.11
C PRO A 111 1.33 20.07 3.27
N GLY A 112 0.00 20.00 3.34
CA GLY A 112 -0.84 21.16 3.55
C GLY A 112 -0.91 21.61 5.01
N PRO A 113 -1.49 22.81 5.28
CA PRO A 113 -1.74 23.27 6.64
C PRO A 113 -2.82 22.43 7.35
N GLN A 114 -3.67 21.75 6.58
CA GLN A 114 -4.70 20.85 7.10
C GLN A 114 -4.68 19.53 6.34
N THR A 115 -4.96 18.45 7.07
CA THR A 115 -5.24 17.14 6.52
C THR A 115 -6.59 17.12 5.78
N CYS A 116 -6.94 16.00 5.14
CA CYS A 116 -8.22 15.82 4.47
C CYS A 116 -9.39 15.89 5.46
N GLY A 117 -9.23 15.38 6.68
CA GLY A 117 -10.16 15.50 7.79
C GLY A 117 -10.14 16.86 8.50
N ARG A 118 -9.37 17.83 7.98
CA ARG A 118 -9.23 19.20 8.52
C ARG A 118 -8.49 19.28 9.88
N TYR A 119 -7.68 18.29 10.18
CA TYR A 119 -6.76 18.31 11.31
C TYR A 119 -5.46 19.03 10.94
N GLU A 120 -4.54 19.20 11.89
CA GLU A 120 -3.27 19.87 11.68
C GLU A 120 -2.37 19.07 10.71
N GLY A 121 -1.89 19.73 9.65
CA GLY A 121 -0.92 19.17 8.70
C GLY A 121 0.51 19.61 8.98
N SER A 122 1.48 19.15 8.16
CA SER A 122 2.91 19.41 8.37
C SER A 122 3.44 20.66 7.64
N TYR A 123 2.58 21.44 7.00
CA TYR A 123 2.99 22.62 6.21
C TYR A 123 3.90 23.55 7.00
N GLN A 124 5.13 23.79 6.51
CA GLN A 124 6.19 24.57 7.13
C GLN A 124 6.74 24.01 8.47
N HIS A 125 6.35 22.76 8.85
CA HIS A 125 6.81 22.09 10.07
C HIS A 125 7.39 20.69 9.77
N GLU A 126 7.72 20.38 8.50
CA GLU A 126 8.07 19.03 8.06
C GLU A 126 9.25 18.43 8.85
N GLU A 127 10.30 19.23 9.10
CA GLU A 127 11.47 18.79 9.88
C GLU A 127 11.13 18.54 11.35
N GLN A 128 10.28 19.37 11.93
CA GLN A 128 9.85 19.29 13.31
C GLN A 128 8.96 18.06 13.52
N ASP A 129 8.01 17.86 12.61
CA ASP A 129 7.08 16.72 12.64
C ASP A 129 7.82 15.39 12.40
N ALA A 130 8.73 15.34 11.43
CA ALA A 130 9.55 14.16 11.18
C ALA A 130 10.38 13.74 12.41
N LYS A 131 10.98 14.71 13.12
CA LYS A 131 11.67 14.46 14.39
C LYS A 131 10.74 13.91 15.46
N MET A 132 9.53 14.47 15.57
CA MET A 132 8.53 14.00 16.52
C MET A 132 8.09 12.57 16.21
N TYR A 133 7.80 12.25 14.92
CA TYR A 133 7.46 10.89 14.50
C TYR A 133 8.56 9.89 14.84
N ALA A 134 9.81 10.25 14.59
CA ALA A 134 10.96 9.41 14.97
C ALA A 134 11.09 9.24 16.49
N GLN A 135 10.87 10.28 17.28
CA GLN A 135 10.90 10.23 18.76
C GLN A 135 9.78 9.34 19.32
N TRP A 136 8.58 9.37 18.72
CA TRP A 136 7.50 8.46 19.09
C TRP A 136 7.76 7.02 18.64
N GLY A 137 8.67 6.83 17.68
CA GLY A 137 9.00 5.49 17.18
C GLY A 137 8.17 5.06 15.98
N MET A 138 7.65 6.00 15.18
CA MET A 138 6.87 5.66 13.99
C MET A 138 7.73 4.98 12.92
N ASP A 139 7.19 3.96 12.25
CA ASP A 139 7.85 3.15 11.23
C ASP A 139 7.29 3.38 9.82
N TYR A 140 6.18 4.11 9.71
CA TYR A 140 5.45 4.35 8.46
C TYR A 140 4.81 5.74 8.51
N LEU A 141 4.87 6.47 7.39
CA LEU A 141 4.16 7.74 7.20
C LEU A 141 3.35 7.68 5.92
N LYS A 142 2.01 7.76 6.02
CA LYS A 142 1.12 8.10 4.89
C LYS A 142 1.06 9.63 4.80
N TYR A 143 1.47 10.17 3.66
CA TYR A 143 1.57 11.62 3.44
C TYR A 143 0.66 12.05 2.31
N ASP A 144 -0.44 12.70 2.65
CA ASP A 144 -1.59 12.92 1.77
C ASP A 144 -1.68 14.38 1.32
N LEU A 145 -1.94 14.62 0.03
CA LEU A 145 -1.90 15.94 -0.61
C LEU A 145 -2.89 16.94 0.00
N CYS A 146 -4.12 16.52 0.27
CA CYS A 146 -5.18 17.26 0.99
C CYS A 146 -5.24 18.76 0.66
N SER A 147 -5.15 19.63 1.70
CA SER A 147 -5.24 21.08 1.54
C SER A 147 -4.05 21.74 0.80
N TYR A 148 -2.94 20.99 0.59
CA TYR A 148 -1.81 21.53 -0.20
C TYR A 148 -2.20 21.85 -1.64
N GLY A 149 -3.14 21.11 -2.21
CA GLY A 149 -3.70 21.39 -3.52
C GLY A 149 -4.30 22.82 -3.66
N GLN A 150 -4.81 23.40 -2.57
CA GLN A 150 -5.28 24.78 -2.56
C GLN A 150 -4.12 25.78 -2.63
N ILE A 151 -3.01 25.48 -1.94
CA ILE A 151 -1.78 26.29 -1.98
C ILE A 151 -1.23 26.31 -3.40
N MET A 152 -1.12 25.14 -4.04
CA MET A 152 -0.63 25.01 -5.42
C MET A 152 -1.48 25.84 -6.38
N ARG A 153 -2.79 25.68 -6.36
CA ARG A 153 -3.71 26.43 -7.24
C ARG A 153 -3.65 27.94 -7.00
N LYS A 154 -3.50 28.38 -5.75
CA LYS A 154 -3.38 29.81 -5.41
C LYS A 154 -2.05 30.42 -5.86
N ALA A 155 -0.95 29.66 -5.72
CA ALA A 155 0.39 30.13 -6.06
C ALA A 155 0.68 30.12 -7.57
N ALA A 156 0.06 29.20 -8.31
CA ALA A 156 0.25 29.01 -9.75
C ALA A 156 -1.12 28.80 -10.46
N PRO A 157 -1.98 29.82 -10.51
CA PRO A 157 -3.31 29.67 -11.10
C PRO A 157 -3.22 29.39 -12.60
N GLY A 158 -3.80 28.25 -13.03
CA GLY A 158 -3.77 27.81 -14.43
C GLY A 158 -2.46 27.23 -14.93
N ASP A 159 -1.38 27.31 -14.15
CA ASP A 159 -0.08 26.71 -14.48
C ASP A 159 0.08 25.32 -13.80
N GLN A 160 -0.42 24.28 -14.48
CA GLN A 160 -0.39 22.91 -13.95
C GLN A 160 1.04 22.38 -13.79
N ALA A 161 1.95 22.74 -14.71
CA ALA A 161 3.35 22.30 -14.60
C ALA A 161 3.99 22.85 -13.33
N LYS A 162 3.77 24.12 -13.02
CA LYS A 162 4.26 24.72 -11.79
C LYS A 162 3.60 24.15 -10.54
N GLN A 163 2.32 23.80 -10.58
CA GLN A 163 1.65 23.11 -9.48
C GLN A 163 2.27 21.74 -9.22
N TYR A 164 2.62 20.99 -10.27
CA TYR A 164 3.28 19.69 -10.11
C TYR A 164 4.69 19.82 -9.56
N GLU A 165 5.49 20.80 -10.00
CA GLU A 165 6.80 21.09 -9.38
C GLU A 165 6.67 21.36 -7.87
N MET A 166 5.66 22.14 -7.48
CA MET A 166 5.39 22.42 -6.06
C MET A 166 4.99 21.16 -5.30
N MET A 167 4.20 20.28 -5.89
CA MET A 167 3.81 19.00 -5.30
C MET A 167 5.05 18.13 -5.08
N HIS A 168 5.88 17.93 -6.11
CA HIS A 168 7.11 17.13 -5.99
C HIS A 168 8.02 17.68 -4.89
N ALA A 169 8.24 18.99 -4.87
CA ALA A 169 9.07 19.65 -3.85
C ALA A 169 8.54 19.44 -2.41
N ALA A 170 7.21 19.42 -2.23
CA ALA A 170 6.60 19.20 -0.92
C ALA A 170 6.84 17.77 -0.41
N TYR A 171 6.70 16.75 -1.27
CA TYR A 171 7.02 15.37 -0.92
C TYR A 171 8.52 15.17 -0.69
N GLU A 172 9.37 15.75 -1.55
CA GLU A 172 10.83 15.71 -1.37
C GLU A 172 11.28 16.36 -0.04
N LYS A 173 10.63 17.46 0.36
CA LYS A 173 10.92 18.13 1.63
C LYS A 173 10.66 17.22 2.83
N MET A 174 9.51 16.57 2.87
CA MET A 174 9.20 15.60 3.93
C MET A 174 10.17 14.40 3.89
N HIS A 175 10.48 13.87 2.72
CA HIS A 175 11.47 12.79 2.61
C HIS A 175 12.82 13.16 3.20
N LYS A 176 13.35 14.34 2.86
CA LYS A 176 14.61 14.85 3.44
C LYS A 176 14.54 14.99 4.96
N ALA A 177 13.40 15.46 5.47
CA ALA A 177 13.16 15.57 6.91
C ALA A 177 13.15 14.19 7.60
N LEU A 178 12.49 13.19 7.00
CA LEU A 178 12.48 11.82 7.51
C LEU A 178 13.89 11.21 7.52
N LEU A 179 14.65 11.35 6.43
CA LEU A 179 16.04 10.88 6.35
C LEU A 179 16.94 11.50 7.43
N ALA A 180 16.76 12.79 7.69
CA ALA A 180 17.56 13.52 8.70
C ALA A 180 17.35 13.00 10.13
N THR A 181 16.25 12.27 10.40
CA THR A 181 16.01 11.65 11.71
C THR A 181 16.89 10.42 11.96
N GLY A 182 17.44 9.80 10.92
CA GLY A 182 18.19 8.53 10.98
C GLY A 182 17.31 7.30 11.22
N ARG A 183 15.99 7.44 11.44
CA ARG A 183 15.07 6.33 11.58
C ARG A 183 14.56 5.86 10.20
N PRO A 184 14.60 4.54 9.90
CA PRO A 184 14.00 4.02 8.67
C PRO A 184 12.47 4.05 8.78
N ILE A 185 11.83 4.98 8.06
CA ILE A 185 10.37 5.15 8.02
C ILE A 185 9.90 4.84 6.60
N TYR A 186 8.94 3.94 6.45
CA TYR A 186 8.26 3.68 5.18
C TYR A 186 7.49 4.94 4.77
N PHE A 187 7.77 5.48 3.58
CA PHE A 187 7.14 6.70 3.09
C PHE A 187 6.13 6.41 2.01
N SER A 188 4.85 6.53 2.33
CA SER A 188 3.71 6.29 1.44
C SER A 188 3.14 7.62 0.94
N LEU A 189 3.22 7.83 -0.38
CA LEU A 189 2.72 9.04 -1.02
C LEU A 189 1.23 8.88 -1.36
N CYS A 190 0.38 9.76 -0.84
CA CYS A 190 -1.05 9.77 -1.15
C CYS A 190 -1.40 11.07 -1.88
N GLN A 191 -1.50 10.99 -3.22
CA GLN A 191 -1.76 12.13 -4.09
C GLN A 191 -2.55 11.72 -5.35
N TYR A 192 -3.27 10.58 -5.28
CA TYR A 192 -4.32 10.18 -6.21
C TYR A 192 -3.84 9.94 -7.66
N GLY A 193 -2.57 9.61 -7.89
CA GLY A 193 -2.01 9.37 -9.23
C GLY A 193 -1.62 10.64 -10.00
N PHE A 194 -1.71 11.83 -9.40
CA PHE A 194 -1.41 13.09 -10.08
C PHE A 194 0.00 13.11 -10.67
N ASP A 195 0.10 13.68 -11.87
CA ASP A 195 1.32 13.76 -12.68
C ASP A 195 1.99 12.40 -12.90
N SER A 196 1.21 11.32 -13.01
CA SER A 196 1.76 9.98 -13.18
C SER A 196 2.80 9.66 -12.10
N VAL A 197 2.41 9.71 -10.82
CA VAL A 197 3.28 9.55 -9.63
C VAL A 197 4.26 8.38 -9.72
N TRP A 198 3.90 7.31 -10.38
CA TRP A 198 4.77 6.16 -10.63
C TRP A 198 6.05 6.50 -11.40
N LYS A 199 6.12 7.65 -12.07
CA LYS A 199 7.32 8.14 -12.77
C LYS A 199 8.25 8.94 -11.86
N TRP A 200 7.70 9.67 -10.88
CA TRP A 200 8.48 10.57 -10.02
C TRP A 200 8.50 10.14 -8.53
N GLY A 201 7.55 9.34 -8.07
CA GLY A 201 7.47 8.89 -6.68
C GLY A 201 8.76 8.31 -6.12
N PRO A 202 9.50 7.47 -6.86
CA PRO A 202 10.81 6.99 -6.40
C PRO A 202 11.84 8.10 -6.17
N THR A 203 11.80 9.18 -6.98
CA THR A 203 12.80 10.27 -6.91
C THR A 203 12.66 11.13 -5.66
N VAL A 204 11.47 11.16 -5.07
CA VAL A 204 11.18 11.84 -3.81
C VAL A 204 11.13 10.86 -2.62
N GLY A 205 11.65 9.64 -2.81
CA GLY A 205 11.81 8.65 -1.75
C GLY A 205 10.56 7.87 -1.37
N GLY A 206 9.53 7.89 -2.20
CA GLY A 206 8.32 7.08 -1.99
C GLY A 206 8.61 5.59 -1.99
N ASN A 207 8.19 4.88 -0.95
CA ASN A 207 8.19 3.41 -0.89
C ASN A 207 6.90 2.80 -1.46
N SER A 208 5.80 3.56 -1.45
CA SER A 208 4.60 3.30 -2.24
C SER A 208 3.94 4.63 -2.60
N TRP A 209 3.04 4.58 -3.58
CA TRP A 209 2.28 5.75 -3.99
C TRP A 209 0.91 5.35 -4.51
N ARG A 210 -0.10 6.08 -4.05
CA ARG A 210 -1.47 5.95 -4.51
C ARG A 210 -1.54 6.29 -6.00
N THR A 211 -2.11 5.39 -6.77
CA THR A 211 -2.21 5.50 -8.24
C THR A 211 -3.54 6.04 -8.71
N THR A 212 -4.54 6.02 -7.83
CA THR A 212 -5.95 6.36 -8.10
C THR A 212 -6.59 7.08 -6.91
N ASP A 213 -7.83 7.51 -7.06
CA ASP A 213 -8.69 8.02 -5.98
C ASP A 213 -8.92 6.96 -4.88
N ASP A 214 -9.58 7.37 -3.79
CA ASP A 214 -9.86 6.51 -2.65
C ASP A 214 -10.81 5.37 -3.00
N ILE A 215 -10.51 4.19 -2.44
CA ILE A 215 -11.35 3.02 -2.57
C ILE A 215 -12.52 3.06 -1.58
N GLU A 216 -13.66 2.54 -2.02
CA GLU A 216 -14.84 2.30 -1.20
C GLU A 216 -15.20 0.83 -1.23
N ASP A 217 -15.86 0.32 -0.17
CA ASP A 217 -16.37 -1.05 -0.10
C ASP A 217 -17.53 -1.27 -1.07
N SER A 218 -17.20 -1.27 -2.36
CA SER A 218 -18.10 -1.59 -3.46
C SER A 218 -17.33 -2.21 -4.62
N TYR A 219 -17.96 -3.16 -5.31
CA TYR A 219 -17.33 -3.80 -6.47
C TYR A 219 -16.94 -2.80 -7.56
N MET A 220 -17.77 -1.79 -7.80
CA MET A 220 -17.49 -0.76 -8.81
C MET A 220 -16.22 0.03 -8.48
N SER A 221 -16.07 0.49 -7.23
CA SER A 221 -14.87 1.21 -6.78
C SER A 221 -13.63 0.32 -6.90
N MET A 222 -13.66 -0.88 -6.31
CA MET A 222 -12.57 -1.84 -6.35
C MET A 222 -12.18 -2.21 -7.79
N SER A 223 -13.15 -2.51 -8.64
CA SER A 223 -12.92 -2.89 -10.03
C SER A 223 -12.31 -1.75 -10.85
N ASN A 224 -12.84 -0.53 -10.74
CA ASN A 224 -12.30 0.61 -11.46
C ASN A 224 -10.86 0.93 -11.04
N ILE A 225 -10.55 0.86 -9.76
CA ILE A 225 -9.23 1.15 -9.20
C ILE A 225 -8.24 0.02 -9.56
N GLY A 226 -8.61 -1.23 -9.30
CA GLY A 226 -7.71 -2.36 -9.47
C GLY A 226 -7.35 -2.61 -10.93
N PHE A 227 -8.32 -2.65 -11.83
CA PHE A 227 -8.07 -2.91 -13.25
C PHE A 227 -7.44 -1.71 -13.99
N ALA A 228 -7.51 -0.49 -13.43
CA ALA A 228 -6.78 0.67 -13.94
C ALA A 228 -5.25 0.55 -13.76
N GLN A 229 -4.75 -0.43 -13.00
CA GLN A 229 -3.31 -0.65 -12.80
C GLN A 229 -2.61 -1.26 -14.01
N ALA A 230 -3.34 -1.62 -15.07
CA ALA A 230 -2.77 -2.19 -16.30
C ALA A 230 -1.70 -1.27 -16.92
N GLY A 231 -0.52 -1.83 -17.22
CA GLY A 231 0.61 -1.11 -17.79
C GLY A 231 1.50 -0.37 -16.78
N LEU A 232 1.20 -0.45 -15.48
CA LEU A 232 2.02 0.16 -14.42
C LEU A 232 3.10 -0.78 -13.87
N SER A 233 3.12 -2.05 -14.24
CA SER A 233 4.04 -3.07 -13.72
C SER A 233 5.52 -2.70 -13.79
N LYS A 234 5.94 -1.95 -14.82
CA LYS A 234 7.33 -1.51 -15.03
C LYS A 234 7.82 -0.45 -14.02
N TYR A 235 6.91 0.13 -13.24
CA TYR A 235 7.24 1.17 -12.27
C TYR A 235 7.32 0.66 -10.83
N ALA A 236 6.87 -0.56 -10.57
CA ALA A 236 6.93 -1.19 -9.26
C ALA A 236 8.11 -2.17 -9.14
N GLY A 237 8.65 -2.29 -7.94
CA GLY A 237 9.72 -3.23 -7.62
C GLY A 237 10.23 -3.06 -6.20
N PRO A 238 11.25 -3.83 -5.78
CA PRO A 238 11.80 -3.75 -4.44
C PRO A 238 12.22 -2.32 -4.08
N GLY A 239 11.66 -1.82 -2.99
CA GLY A 239 11.87 -0.46 -2.51
C GLY A 239 10.74 0.52 -2.85
N HIS A 240 9.89 0.22 -3.85
CA HIS A 240 8.84 1.14 -4.30
C HIS A 240 7.71 0.42 -5.04
N TRP A 241 6.46 0.68 -4.66
CA TRP A 241 5.29 -0.08 -5.08
C TRP A 241 4.14 0.82 -5.52
N ASN A 242 3.43 0.42 -6.58
CA ASN A 242 2.14 1.01 -6.92
C ASN A 242 1.12 0.61 -5.85
N ASP A 243 0.30 1.55 -5.44
CA ASP A 243 -0.67 1.38 -4.37
C ASP A 243 -2.08 1.72 -4.89
N PRO A 244 -2.92 0.72 -5.17
CA PRO A 244 -4.31 0.92 -5.58
C PRO A 244 -5.25 1.15 -4.38
N ASP A 245 -4.71 1.47 -3.20
CA ASP A 245 -5.39 1.64 -1.93
C ASP A 245 -5.63 0.35 -1.13
N MET A 246 -6.25 0.50 0.02
CA MET A 246 -6.45 -0.51 1.04
C MET A 246 -7.34 -1.67 0.59
N LEU A 247 -7.30 -2.75 1.38
CA LEU A 247 -8.22 -3.86 1.24
C LEU A 247 -9.54 -3.58 1.96
N GLU A 248 -10.65 -3.68 1.24
CA GLU A 248 -12.01 -3.59 1.78
C GLU A 248 -12.56 -4.93 2.30
N VAL A 249 -11.75 -5.98 2.24
CA VAL A 249 -12.15 -7.34 2.62
C VAL A 249 -12.64 -7.39 4.07
N GLY A 250 -13.91 -7.73 4.24
CA GLY A 250 -14.56 -7.84 5.54
C GLY A 250 -15.28 -6.58 6.02
N ASN A 251 -15.35 -5.50 5.25
CA ASN A 251 -16.19 -4.32 5.56
C ASN A 251 -17.69 -4.56 5.33
N GLY A 252 -18.06 -5.58 4.54
CA GLY A 252 -19.40 -6.17 4.54
C GLY A 252 -20.37 -5.69 3.48
N LYS A 253 -19.96 -4.84 2.51
CA LYS A 253 -20.83 -4.40 1.42
C LYS A 253 -20.62 -5.16 0.12
N MET A 254 -19.41 -5.68 -0.14
CA MET A 254 -19.15 -6.55 -1.27
C MET A 254 -19.52 -8.00 -0.96
N LYS A 255 -19.85 -8.77 -2.02
CA LYS A 255 -20.09 -10.23 -1.94
C LYS A 255 -18.77 -10.98 -1.74
N TYR A 256 -18.86 -12.24 -1.31
CA TYR A 256 -17.68 -13.08 -1.07
C TYR A 256 -16.78 -13.22 -2.30
N ASN A 257 -17.36 -13.52 -3.47
CA ASN A 257 -16.61 -13.62 -4.73
C ASN A 257 -15.95 -12.30 -5.14
N GLU A 258 -16.56 -11.16 -4.80
CA GLU A 258 -15.98 -9.83 -5.04
C GLU A 258 -14.79 -9.57 -4.13
N TYR A 259 -14.83 -10.01 -2.86
CA TYR A 259 -13.67 -9.98 -1.97
C TYR A 259 -12.54 -10.93 -2.42
N LEU A 260 -12.88 -12.12 -2.98
CA LEU A 260 -11.86 -12.98 -3.60
C LEU A 260 -11.20 -12.30 -4.79
N THR A 261 -11.98 -11.62 -5.64
CA THR A 261 -11.50 -10.85 -6.78
C THR A 261 -10.56 -9.73 -6.31
N HIS A 262 -10.98 -8.98 -5.30
CA HIS A 262 -10.19 -7.91 -4.70
C HIS A 262 -8.81 -8.41 -4.21
N MET A 263 -8.81 -9.41 -3.33
CA MET A 263 -7.57 -9.96 -2.78
C MET A 263 -6.67 -10.57 -3.85
N SER A 264 -7.25 -11.26 -4.84
CA SER A 264 -6.50 -11.87 -5.95
C SER A 264 -5.83 -10.84 -6.85
N LEU A 265 -6.55 -9.76 -7.18
CA LEU A 265 -6.02 -8.71 -8.03
C LEU A 265 -4.91 -7.95 -7.33
N TRP A 266 -5.09 -7.55 -6.04
CA TRP A 266 -4.04 -6.91 -5.25
C TRP A 266 -2.79 -7.78 -5.16
N ALA A 267 -2.92 -9.09 -4.96
CA ALA A 267 -1.78 -10.01 -4.93
C ALA A 267 -1.04 -10.09 -6.27
N ILE A 268 -1.76 -10.15 -7.40
CA ILE A 268 -1.14 -10.10 -8.73
C ILE A 268 -0.43 -8.75 -8.94
N LEU A 269 -1.02 -7.66 -8.48
CA LEU A 269 -0.46 -6.32 -8.58
C LEU A 269 0.77 -6.09 -7.67
N ALA A 270 1.11 -7.02 -6.76
CA ALA A 270 2.09 -6.76 -5.70
C ALA A 270 1.80 -5.43 -4.98
N ALA A 271 0.54 -5.22 -4.64
CA ALA A 271 0.04 -4.02 -3.99
C ALA A 271 0.22 -4.11 -2.47
N PRO A 272 0.35 -3.00 -1.74
CA PRO A 272 0.27 -3.04 -0.29
C PRO A 272 -1.02 -3.72 0.19
N LEU A 273 -0.90 -4.76 1.02
CA LEU A 273 -2.03 -5.48 1.61
C LEU A 273 -2.36 -4.86 2.98
N LEU A 274 -3.00 -3.70 2.97
CA LEU A 274 -3.41 -2.98 4.17
C LEU A 274 -4.91 -3.21 4.40
N ALA A 275 -5.26 -4.05 5.37
CA ALA A 275 -6.65 -4.31 5.73
C ALA A 275 -7.33 -3.06 6.29
N GLY A 276 -8.51 -2.71 5.78
CA GLY A 276 -9.27 -1.53 6.20
C GLY A 276 -10.47 -1.82 7.10
N ASN A 277 -10.67 -3.08 7.51
CA ASN A 277 -11.81 -3.51 8.31
C ASN A 277 -11.51 -3.51 9.83
N ASP A 278 -12.54 -3.76 10.65
CA ASP A 278 -12.37 -4.03 12.09
C ASP A 278 -11.80 -5.44 12.30
N LEU A 279 -10.50 -5.53 12.56
CA LEU A 279 -9.81 -6.80 12.77
C LEU A 279 -10.29 -7.55 14.01
N SER A 280 -10.85 -6.84 14.99
CA SER A 280 -11.37 -7.46 16.23
C SER A 280 -12.66 -8.25 16.00
N GLN A 281 -13.36 -7.99 14.88
CA GLN A 281 -14.65 -8.56 14.52
C GLN A 281 -14.62 -9.42 13.26
N MET A 282 -13.44 -9.86 12.81
CA MET A 282 -13.33 -10.64 11.59
C MET A 282 -14.10 -11.96 11.65
N SER A 283 -14.96 -12.19 10.65
CA SER A 283 -15.60 -13.49 10.40
C SER A 283 -14.57 -14.57 10.01
N ALA A 284 -14.96 -15.84 10.09
CA ALA A 284 -14.15 -16.95 9.59
C ALA A 284 -13.87 -16.81 8.08
N GLU A 285 -14.84 -16.30 7.33
CA GLU A 285 -14.75 -16.05 5.90
C GLU A 285 -13.69 -14.95 5.60
N THR A 286 -13.78 -13.79 6.28
CA THR A 286 -12.78 -12.71 6.17
C THR A 286 -11.37 -13.22 6.47
N LYS A 287 -11.22 -13.99 7.56
CA LYS A 287 -9.94 -14.61 7.91
C LYS A 287 -9.42 -15.55 6.84
N SER A 288 -10.29 -16.36 6.24
CA SER A 288 -9.89 -17.31 5.19
C SER A 288 -9.34 -16.62 3.94
N ILE A 289 -9.83 -15.41 3.64
CA ILE A 289 -9.33 -14.59 2.53
C ILE A 289 -8.01 -13.93 2.90
N LEU A 290 -7.96 -13.17 4.00
CA LEU A 290 -6.78 -12.38 4.40
C LEU A 290 -5.59 -13.25 4.78
N LEU A 291 -5.82 -14.49 5.21
CA LEU A 291 -4.77 -15.43 5.64
C LEU A 291 -4.46 -16.53 4.63
N ASN A 292 -4.98 -16.43 3.38
CA ASN A 292 -4.67 -17.42 2.36
C ASN A 292 -3.18 -17.36 2.00
N LYS A 293 -2.45 -18.41 2.34
CA LYS A 293 -0.99 -18.47 2.22
C LYS A 293 -0.49 -18.37 0.79
N ASP A 294 -1.23 -18.96 -0.16
CA ASP A 294 -0.85 -18.95 -1.57
C ASP A 294 -1.04 -17.54 -2.16
N VAL A 295 -2.12 -16.86 -1.80
CA VAL A 295 -2.37 -15.46 -2.22
C VAL A 295 -1.30 -14.52 -1.66
N ILE A 296 -0.97 -14.65 -0.37
CA ILE A 296 0.10 -13.87 0.27
C ILE A 296 1.44 -14.17 -0.39
N ALA A 297 1.74 -15.44 -0.70
CA ALA A 297 2.98 -15.82 -1.37
C ALA A 297 3.08 -15.25 -2.80
N ILE A 298 1.95 -15.12 -3.51
CA ILE A 298 1.90 -14.43 -4.80
C ILE A 298 2.25 -12.95 -4.62
N ASP A 299 1.62 -12.28 -3.65
CA ASP A 299 1.85 -10.86 -3.40
C ASP A 299 3.31 -10.57 -3.01
N GLN A 300 3.80 -11.30 -2.02
CA GLN A 300 5.09 -11.11 -1.37
C GLN A 300 6.26 -11.83 -2.09
N ASP A 301 6.04 -12.30 -3.33
CA ASP A 301 7.06 -13.06 -4.06
C ASP A 301 8.37 -12.26 -4.21
N PRO A 302 9.53 -12.86 -3.81
CA PRO A 302 10.81 -12.16 -3.73
C PRO A 302 11.42 -11.81 -5.10
N LEU A 303 10.80 -12.18 -6.22
CA LEU A 303 11.15 -11.61 -7.53
C LEU A 303 10.85 -10.12 -7.57
N GLY A 304 9.90 -9.64 -6.75
CA GLY A 304 9.55 -8.23 -6.62
C GLY A 304 8.94 -7.65 -7.90
N ARG A 305 8.16 -8.42 -8.62
CA ARG A 305 7.53 -8.00 -9.88
C ARG A 305 6.03 -7.85 -9.71
N GLN A 306 5.49 -6.71 -10.09
CA GLN A 306 4.05 -6.55 -10.28
C GLN A 306 3.62 -7.32 -11.52
N GLY A 307 2.45 -7.98 -11.47
CA GLY A 307 1.80 -8.58 -12.62
C GLY A 307 1.15 -7.53 -13.54
N ASP A 308 0.75 -7.96 -14.72
CA ASP A 308 0.09 -7.07 -15.68
C ASP A 308 -0.99 -7.82 -16.46
N ARG A 309 -1.81 -7.07 -17.19
CA ARG A 309 -2.89 -7.59 -18.01
C ARG A 309 -2.36 -8.25 -19.27
N VAL A 310 -2.72 -9.52 -19.48
CA VAL A 310 -2.37 -10.32 -20.65
C VAL A 310 -3.38 -10.15 -21.77
N SER A 311 -4.67 -10.09 -21.42
CA SER A 311 -5.76 -9.85 -22.38
C SER A 311 -6.98 -9.26 -21.69
N ALA A 312 -7.81 -8.55 -22.48
CA ALA A 312 -9.12 -8.07 -22.11
C ALA A 312 -10.06 -8.27 -23.31
N GLU A 313 -11.16 -8.97 -23.12
CA GLU A 313 -12.17 -9.27 -24.13
C GLU A 313 -13.56 -9.07 -23.51
N GLY A 314 -14.19 -7.93 -23.83
CA GLY A 314 -15.44 -7.52 -23.15
C GLY A 314 -15.20 -7.37 -21.64
N PRO A 315 -16.02 -8.06 -20.79
CA PRO A 315 -15.85 -8.00 -19.33
C PRO A 315 -14.77 -8.96 -18.80
N PHE A 316 -14.13 -9.75 -19.66
CA PHE A 316 -13.18 -10.78 -19.25
C PHE A 316 -11.75 -10.27 -19.34
N GLU A 317 -11.02 -10.37 -18.25
CA GLU A 317 -9.61 -9.98 -18.19
C GLU A 317 -8.75 -11.12 -17.67
N ILE A 318 -7.59 -11.31 -18.28
CA ILE A 318 -6.56 -12.25 -17.83
C ILE A 318 -5.33 -11.47 -17.44
N TRP A 319 -4.88 -11.69 -16.22
CA TRP A 319 -3.70 -11.06 -15.64
C TRP A 319 -2.69 -12.12 -15.26
N SER A 320 -1.39 -11.81 -15.36
CA SER A 320 -0.34 -12.73 -14.93
C SER A 320 0.79 -12.02 -14.20
N LYS A 321 1.41 -12.74 -13.25
CA LYS A 321 2.57 -12.32 -12.49
C LYS A 321 3.62 -13.41 -12.51
N PRO A 322 4.86 -13.12 -12.96
CA PRO A 322 5.97 -14.07 -12.84
C PRO A 322 6.40 -14.20 -11.39
N LEU A 323 6.74 -15.42 -10.97
CA LEU A 323 7.20 -15.75 -9.64
C LEU A 323 8.68 -16.15 -9.64
N LYS A 324 9.34 -16.01 -8.49
CA LYS A 324 10.78 -16.24 -8.32
C LYS A 324 11.23 -17.64 -8.70
N ASN A 325 10.39 -18.64 -8.44
CA ASN A 325 10.68 -20.05 -8.73
C ASN A 325 10.49 -20.45 -10.19
N GLY A 326 10.13 -19.51 -11.07
CA GLY A 326 9.85 -19.72 -12.48
C GLY A 326 8.37 -19.99 -12.79
N ASP A 327 7.54 -20.25 -11.80
CA ASP A 327 6.09 -20.38 -11.96
C ASP A 327 5.45 -19.03 -12.34
N ILE A 328 4.18 -19.05 -12.70
CA ILE A 328 3.39 -17.83 -12.90
C ILE A 328 2.09 -17.92 -12.11
N ALA A 329 1.69 -16.80 -11.48
CA ALA A 329 0.32 -16.62 -11.02
C ALA A 329 -0.53 -16.07 -12.16
N VAL A 330 -1.75 -16.58 -12.32
CA VAL A 330 -2.70 -16.14 -13.36
C VAL A 330 -4.07 -15.94 -12.76
N GLY A 331 -4.65 -14.76 -12.93
CA GLY A 331 -6.03 -14.46 -12.58
C GLY A 331 -6.91 -14.44 -13.83
N LEU A 332 -7.95 -15.24 -13.83
CA LEU A 332 -9.04 -15.19 -14.80
C LEU A 332 -10.18 -14.41 -14.15
N PHE A 333 -10.40 -13.17 -14.58
CA PHE A 333 -11.37 -12.25 -13.97
C PHE A 333 -12.58 -12.07 -14.86
N ASN A 334 -13.75 -12.25 -14.29
CA ASN A 334 -15.03 -11.93 -14.90
C ASN A 334 -15.61 -10.66 -14.25
N ARG A 335 -15.63 -9.57 -14.99
CA ARG A 335 -16.19 -8.29 -14.56
C ARG A 335 -17.66 -8.12 -14.95
N GLY A 336 -18.24 -9.13 -15.63
CA GLY A 336 -19.62 -9.17 -16.08
C GLY A 336 -20.57 -9.63 -14.97
N HIS A 337 -21.87 -9.63 -15.32
CA HIS A 337 -22.96 -9.93 -14.38
C HIS A 337 -23.43 -11.38 -14.42
N ASP A 338 -22.94 -12.18 -15.36
CA ASP A 338 -23.27 -13.59 -15.50
C ASP A 338 -22.02 -14.46 -15.32
N ALA A 339 -22.20 -15.68 -14.81
CA ALA A 339 -21.11 -16.64 -14.71
C ALA A 339 -20.75 -17.17 -16.11
N GLU A 340 -19.46 -17.19 -16.45
CA GLU A 340 -18.99 -17.58 -17.78
C GLU A 340 -17.76 -18.50 -17.71
N GLN A 341 -17.58 -19.31 -18.74
CA GLN A 341 -16.43 -20.17 -18.87
C GLN A 341 -15.21 -19.40 -19.40
N MET A 342 -14.09 -19.51 -18.71
CA MET A 342 -12.80 -18.93 -19.12
C MET A 342 -11.73 -20.02 -19.22
N SER A 343 -10.83 -19.86 -20.18
CA SER A 343 -9.69 -20.74 -20.41
C SER A 343 -8.36 -20.01 -20.35
N LEU A 344 -7.28 -20.73 -20.01
CA LEU A 344 -5.92 -20.17 -20.07
C LEU A 344 -5.47 -19.99 -21.52
N PRO A 345 -4.98 -18.81 -21.90
CA PRO A 345 -4.34 -18.58 -23.20
C PRO A 345 -2.90 -19.13 -23.19
N LEU A 346 -2.75 -20.45 -23.23
CA LEU A 346 -1.48 -21.14 -23.02
C LEU A 346 -0.32 -20.54 -23.82
N GLN A 347 -0.51 -20.27 -25.12
CA GLN A 347 0.52 -19.68 -25.96
C GLN A 347 0.97 -18.28 -25.50
N LYS A 348 0.00 -17.40 -25.15
CA LYS A 348 0.30 -16.05 -24.67
C LYS A 348 1.09 -16.07 -23.36
N LEU A 349 0.88 -17.09 -22.53
CA LEU A 349 1.54 -17.27 -21.23
C LEU A 349 2.84 -18.10 -21.32
N GLY A 350 3.20 -18.63 -22.49
CA GLY A 350 4.35 -19.51 -22.66
C GLY A 350 4.17 -20.86 -21.94
N LEU A 351 2.95 -21.35 -21.85
CA LEU A 351 2.54 -22.59 -21.18
C LEU A 351 2.23 -23.69 -22.18
N THR A 352 2.21 -24.93 -21.68
CA THR A 352 1.84 -26.12 -22.44
C THR A 352 0.68 -26.86 -21.76
N SER A 353 0.08 -27.83 -22.48
CA SER A 353 -0.95 -28.69 -21.89
C SER A 353 -0.43 -29.64 -20.80
N SER A 354 0.88 -29.74 -20.60
CA SER A 354 1.53 -30.51 -19.53
C SER A 354 1.85 -29.68 -18.29
N SER A 355 1.67 -28.36 -18.33
CA SER A 355 1.90 -27.49 -17.17
C SER A 355 1.01 -27.90 -15.99
N LYS A 356 1.58 -28.00 -14.79
CA LYS A 356 0.80 -28.33 -13.58
C LYS A 356 0.10 -27.08 -13.06
N ILE A 357 -1.18 -27.18 -12.78
CA ILE A 357 -2.04 -26.07 -12.35
C ILE A 357 -2.50 -26.32 -10.92
N HIS A 358 -2.44 -25.27 -10.10
CA HIS A 358 -3.03 -25.22 -8.77
C HIS A 358 -4.04 -24.07 -8.71
N ASN A 359 -5.31 -24.40 -8.45
CA ASN A 359 -6.36 -23.40 -8.22
C ASN A 359 -6.33 -22.98 -6.75
N VAL A 360 -5.98 -21.73 -6.50
CA VAL A 360 -5.70 -21.18 -5.15
C VAL A 360 -6.95 -21.17 -4.26
N TRP A 361 -8.10 -20.80 -4.83
CA TRP A 361 -9.36 -20.72 -4.08
C TRP A 361 -10.15 -22.03 -4.05
N ASN A 362 -9.92 -22.89 -5.03
CA ASN A 362 -10.56 -24.21 -5.12
C ASN A 362 -9.54 -25.28 -5.51
N PRO A 363 -8.69 -25.77 -4.59
CA PRO A 363 -7.66 -26.77 -4.90
C PRO A 363 -8.18 -28.08 -5.50
N SER A 364 -9.47 -28.42 -5.28
CA SER A 364 -10.11 -29.60 -5.88
C SER A 364 -10.36 -29.44 -7.38
N ASP A 365 -10.34 -28.22 -7.91
CA ASP A 365 -10.52 -27.86 -9.32
C ASP A 365 -9.21 -27.35 -9.94
N SER A 366 -8.15 -28.13 -9.79
CA SER A 366 -6.80 -27.84 -10.32
C SER A 366 -6.54 -28.51 -11.68
N GLY A 367 -7.57 -28.70 -12.48
CA GLY A 367 -7.50 -29.21 -13.86
C GLY A 367 -7.03 -28.13 -14.85
N HIS A 368 -7.14 -28.42 -16.16
CA HIS A 368 -6.72 -27.49 -17.23
C HIS A 368 -7.86 -26.60 -17.73
N GLY A 369 -8.99 -26.59 -17.03
CA GLY A 369 -10.17 -25.81 -17.42
C GLY A 369 -10.98 -26.43 -18.58
N PRO A 370 -11.90 -25.70 -19.22
CA PRO A 370 -12.26 -24.33 -18.83
C PRO A 370 -12.88 -24.26 -17.42
N TRP A 371 -12.73 -23.12 -16.75
CA TRP A 371 -13.31 -22.87 -15.43
C TRP A 371 -14.53 -21.98 -15.54
N MET A 372 -15.57 -22.28 -14.75
CA MET A 372 -16.70 -21.37 -14.57
C MET A 372 -16.28 -20.25 -13.61
N VAL A 373 -16.20 -19.03 -14.12
CA VAL A 373 -15.88 -17.83 -13.34
C VAL A 373 -17.19 -17.11 -13.01
N PRO A 374 -17.56 -16.98 -11.72
CA PRO A 374 -18.83 -16.34 -11.34
C PRO A 374 -18.88 -14.86 -11.76
N GLU A 375 -20.07 -14.25 -11.69
CA GLU A 375 -20.21 -12.80 -11.82
C GLU A 375 -19.25 -12.09 -10.86
N HIS A 376 -18.57 -11.03 -11.31
CA HIS A 376 -17.62 -10.27 -10.52
C HIS A 376 -16.52 -11.12 -9.85
N GLY A 377 -16.29 -12.34 -10.36
CA GLY A 377 -15.46 -13.35 -9.74
C GLY A 377 -14.08 -13.51 -10.36
N VAL A 378 -13.32 -14.40 -9.76
CA VAL A 378 -11.98 -14.77 -10.19
C VAL A 378 -11.73 -16.27 -10.05
N VAL A 379 -10.95 -16.82 -10.96
CA VAL A 379 -10.17 -18.05 -10.75
C VAL A 379 -8.71 -17.66 -10.69
N LEU A 380 -8.09 -17.87 -9.52
CA LEU A 380 -6.67 -17.56 -9.30
C LEU A 380 -5.86 -18.86 -9.35
N LEU A 381 -4.90 -18.91 -10.24
CA LEU A 381 -4.11 -20.10 -10.54
C LEU A 381 -2.62 -19.82 -10.29
N ILE A 382 -1.92 -20.83 -9.76
CA ILE A 382 -0.46 -20.93 -9.82
C ILE A 382 -0.15 -22.02 -10.85
N VAL A 383 0.59 -21.65 -11.90
CA VAL A 383 0.92 -22.55 -13.02
C VAL A 383 2.42 -22.78 -13.04
N LYS A 384 2.81 -24.04 -12.90
CA LYS A 384 4.22 -24.47 -12.96
C LYS A 384 4.65 -24.60 -14.42
N LYS A 385 5.75 -23.92 -14.74
CA LYS A 385 6.38 -24.03 -16.05
C LYS A 385 7.25 -25.27 -16.16
#